data_268394d962bfdcabf26ab42a4729f7c1
#
_entry.id   268394d962bfdcabf26ab42a4729f7c1
#
_cell.length_a   1.000
_cell.length_b   1.000
_cell.length_c   1.000
_cell.angle_alpha   90.00
_cell.angle_beta   90.00
_cell.angle_gamma   90.00
#
_symmetry.space_group_name_H-M   'P 1'
#
loop_
_entity.id
_entity.type
_entity.pdbx_description
1 polymer ?
#
loop_
_entity_poly.entity_id
_entity_poly.type
_entity_poly.pdbx_seq_one_letter_code
_entity_poly.pdbx_strand_id
1 'polypeptide(L)'
;RIGHGTRIVEDMTIENGEIIKMGSLASYIIDKRIPLEMCLTSNVGTGAVESYETHPFPMLFRNHFRVFLCSDNRLMSDTNLTKEMTIAVEKYGFTIQDLEKVTINAMKSAFIHHNRKLDLIYNTIKKEYADIRYEYGL
;
A
#
# COMPACT_ATOMS: atom_id res chain seq x y z
N ARG A 1 -12.91 -0.05 -2.62
CA ARG A 1 -11.51 0.18 -2.99
C ARG A 1 -11.36 0.48 -4.48
N ILE A 2 -10.28 1.16 -4.84
CA ILE A 2 -9.91 1.47 -6.21
C ILE A 2 -8.71 0.59 -6.58
N GLY A 3 -8.81 -0.15 -7.69
CA GLY A 3 -7.70 -0.93 -8.23
C GLY A 3 -6.61 0.00 -8.79
N HIS A 4 -5.36 -0.28 -8.48
CA HIS A 4 -4.17 0.49 -8.83
C HIS A 4 -4.19 1.92 -8.27
N GLY A 5 -4.97 2.82 -8.84
CA GLY A 5 -5.13 4.19 -8.36
C GLY A 5 -3.88 5.08 -8.51
N THR A 6 -2.90 4.66 -9.32
CA THR A 6 -1.62 5.38 -9.49
C THR A 6 -1.82 6.80 -10.03
N ARG A 7 -2.82 7.01 -10.89
CA ARG A 7 -3.11 8.31 -11.52
C ARG A 7 -3.73 9.35 -10.57
N ILE A 8 -4.00 9.00 -9.31
CA ILE A 8 -4.47 10.00 -8.33
C ILE A 8 -3.48 11.17 -8.17
N VAL A 9 -2.22 10.95 -8.47
CA VAL A 9 -1.17 11.99 -8.45
C VAL A 9 -1.41 13.11 -9.45
N GLU A 10 -2.20 12.88 -10.51
CA GLU A 10 -2.57 13.89 -11.49
C GLU A 10 -3.49 14.97 -10.90
N ASP A 11 -4.17 14.67 -9.78
CA ASP A 11 -4.99 15.62 -9.01
C ASP A 11 -4.19 16.26 -7.86
N MET A 12 -2.85 16.27 -7.94
CA MET A 12 -1.97 16.83 -6.92
C MET A 12 -0.90 17.71 -7.57
N THR A 13 -0.44 18.72 -6.83
CA THR A 13 0.81 19.42 -7.13
C THR A 13 1.89 18.81 -6.27
N ILE A 14 2.92 18.27 -6.92
CA ILE A 14 4.04 17.56 -6.26
C ILE A 14 5.33 18.29 -6.61
N GLU A 15 6.11 18.65 -5.61
CA GLU A 15 7.44 19.25 -5.76
C GLU A 15 8.44 18.50 -4.89
N ASN A 16 9.57 18.12 -5.47
CA ASN A 16 10.63 17.36 -4.80
C ASN A 16 10.15 16.07 -4.09
N GLY A 17 9.12 15.41 -4.65
CA GLY A 17 8.53 14.19 -4.08
C GLY A 17 7.56 14.41 -2.92
N GLU A 18 7.22 15.67 -2.59
CA GLU A 18 6.25 16.04 -1.57
C GLU A 18 4.97 16.63 -2.17
N ILE A 19 3.83 16.32 -1.56
CA ILE A 19 2.53 16.89 -1.97
C ILE A 19 2.41 18.31 -1.43
N ILE A 20 2.45 19.30 -2.31
CA ILE A 20 2.27 20.73 -1.96
C ILE A 20 0.79 21.10 -1.92
N LYS A 21 -0.01 20.51 -2.81
CA LYS A 21 -1.43 20.76 -2.88
C LYS A 21 -2.18 19.53 -3.35
N MET A 22 -3.28 19.23 -2.70
CA MET A 22 -4.24 18.20 -3.14
C MET A 22 -5.40 18.85 -3.89
N GLY A 23 -5.82 18.20 -4.97
CA GLY A 23 -7.07 18.54 -5.65
C GLY A 23 -8.28 17.97 -4.90
N SER A 24 -9.46 18.23 -5.44
CA SER A 24 -10.72 17.81 -4.81
C SER A 24 -10.91 16.30 -4.76
N LEU A 25 -10.46 15.59 -5.78
CA LEU A 25 -10.56 14.13 -5.85
C LEU A 25 -9.61 13.46 -4.84
N ALA A 26 -8.36 13.90 -4.78
CA ALA A 26 -7.38 13.39 -3.82
C ALA A 26 -7.83 13.65 -2.37
N SER A 27 -8.31 14.86 -2.09
CA SER A 27 -8.88 15.24 -0.80
C SER A 27 -10.08 14.35 -0.44
N TYR A 28 -11.00 14.12 -1.37
CA TYR A 28 -12.16 13.24 -1.16
C TYR A 28 -11.75 11.80 -0.84
N ILE A 29 -10.77 11.25 -1.57
CA ILE A 29 -10.29 9.87 -1.38
C ILE A 29 -9.66 9.69 0.00
N ILE A 30 -8.83 10.64 0.44
CA ILE A 30 -8.20 10.56 1.76
C ILE A 30 -9.22 10.75 2.89
N ASP A 31 -10.12 11.74 2.79
CA ASP A 31 -11.13 12.04 3.80
C ASP A 31 -12.11 10.87 3.99
N LYS A 32 -12.56 10.28 2.90
CA LYS A 32 -13.44 9.11 2.92
C LYS A 32 -12.72 7.79 3.19
N ARG A 33 -11.40 7.84 3.35
CA ARG A 33 -10.57 6.66 3.58
C ARG A 33 -10.78 5.59 2.52
N ILE A 34 -10.98 5.98 1.26
CA ILE A 34 -11.15 5.06 0.13
C ILE A 34 -9.83 4.35 -0.11
N PRO A 35 -9.81 3.00 -0.06
CA PRO A 35 -8.55 2.26 -0.20
C PRO A 35 -8.07 2.25 -1.65
N LEU A 36 -6.77 2.40 -1.85
CA LEU A 36 -6.08 2.23 -3.13
C LEU A 36 -5.26 0.93 -3.09
N GLU A 37 -5.56 0.04 -4.02
CA GLU A 37 -4.89 -1.25 -4.17
C GLU A 37 -3.70 -1.08 -5.12
N MET A 38 -2.48 -1.06 -4.58
CA MET A 38 -1.27 -0.81 -5.34
C MET A 38 -0.56 -2.12 -5.70
N CYS A 39 -0.15 -2.25 -6.96
CA CYS A 39 0.47 -3.46 -7.51
C CYS A 39 1.81 -3.05 -8.14
N LEU A 40 2.88 -2.98 -7.33
CA LEU A 40 4.15 -2.34 -7.73
C LEU A 40 4.71 -2.95 -9.03
N THR A 41 4.90 -4.27 -9.04
CA THR A 41 5.45 -4.97 -10.20
C THR A 41 4.55 -4.86 -11.43
N SER A 42 3.24 -5.03 -11.26
CA SER A 42 2.27 -4.91 -12.35
C SER A 42 2.23 -3.48 -12.91
N ASN A 43 2.25 -2.47 -12.05
CA ASN A 43 2.19 -1.07 -12.48
C ASN A 43 3.41 -0.67 -13.32
N VAL A 44 4.60 -1.17 -12.98
CA VAL A 44 5.82 -0.96 -13.78
C VAL A 44 5.76 -1.80 -15.06
N GLY A 45 5.39 -3.08 -14.95
CA GLY A 45 5.34 -4.00 -16.10
C GLY A 45 4.34 -3.58 -17.18
N THR A 46 3.24 -2.93 -16.81
CA THR A 46 2.23 -2.41 -17.75
C THR A 46 2.54 -0.99 -18.26
N GLY A 47 3.56 -0.32 -17.73
CA GLY A 47 3.88 1.07 -18.05
C GLY A 47 2.91 2.09 -17.42
N ALA A 48 2.06 1.68 -16.47
CA ALA A 48 1.22 2.60 -15.70
C ALA A 48 2.06 3.53 -14.81
N VAL A 49 3.26 3.07 -14.44
CA VAL A 49 4.30 3.82 -13.74
C VAL A 49 5.63 3.50 -14.43
N GLU A 50 6.49 4.49 -14.57
CA GLU A 50 7.76 4.38 -15.31
C GLU A 50 8.75 3.42 -14.65
N SER A 51 8.89 3.52 -13.33
CA SER A 51 9.82 2.69 -12.55
C SER A 51 9.35 2.55 -11.09
N TYR A 52 10.01 1.69 -10.33
CA TYR A 52 9.76 1.60 -8.89
C TYR A 52 10.10 2.91 -8.17
N GLU A 53 11.16 3.60 -8.60
CA GLU A 53 11.62 4.86 -8.01
C GLU A 53 10.60 6.00 -8.16
N THR A 54 9.84 6.00 -9.26
CA THR A 54 8.79 7.00 -9.53
C THR A 54 7.39 6.57 -9.06
N HIS A 55 7.28 5.37 -8.47
CA HIS A 55 5.99 4.84 -8.05
C HIS A 55 5.37 5.67 -6.90
N PRO A 56 4.10 6.10 -7.00
CA PRO A 56 3.48 6.99 -6.01
C PRO A 56 3.19 6.33 -4.66
N PHE A 57 3.27 5.01 -4.55
CA PHE A 57 2.93 4.25 -3.34
C PHE A 57 3.58 4.78 -2.06
N PRO A 58 4.91 4.99 -1.99
CA PRO A 58 5.55 5.46 -0.75
C PRO A 58 5.10 6.86 -0.35
N MET A 59 4.94 7.76 -1.31
CA MET A 59 4.44 9.12 -1.07
C MET A 59 3.01 9.10 -0.55
N LEU A 60 2.12 8.35 -1.19
CA LEU A 60 0.72 8.21 -0.76
C LEU A 60 0.62 7.59 0.64
N PHE A 61 1.45 6.58 0.93
CA PHE A 61 1.50 5.96 2.26
C PHE A 61 1.92 6.97 3.35
N ARG A 62 3.00 7.73 3.11
CA ARG A 62 3.50 8.75 4.05
C ARG A 62 2.49 9.88 4.27
N ASN A 63 1.70 10.21 3.26
CA ASN A 63 0.62 11.20 3.34
C ASN A 63 -0.73 10.61 3.78
N HIS A 64 -0.71 9.45 4.46
CA HIS A 64 -1.86 8.83 5.13
C HIS A 64 -3.02 8.38 4.22
N PHE A 65 -2.80 8.25 2.92
CA PHE A 65 -3.74 7.52 2.08
C PHE A 65 -3.86 6.08 2.55
N ARG A 66 -5.05 5.49 2.43
CA ARG A 66 -5.24 4.08 2.71
C ARG A 66 -4.75 3.25 1.53
N VAL A 67 -3.45 3.12 1.39
CA VAL A 67 -2.83 2.26 0.38
C VAL A 67 -2.50 0.89 0.96
N PHE A 68 -2.52 -0.14 0.12
CA PHE A 68 -2.06 -1.49 0.46
C PHE A 68 -1.50 -2.18 -0.79
N LEU A 69 -0.68 -3.23 -0.57
CA LEU A 69 -0.04 -3.98 -1.64
C LEU A 69 -0.89 -5.15 -2.11
N CYS A 70 -0.87 -5.38 -3.40
CA CYS A 70 -1.47 -6.52 -4.08
C CYS A 70 -0.53 -7.02 -5.18
N SER A 71 -0.48 -8.33 -5.41
CA SER A 71 0.34 -8.92 -6.47
C SER A 71 -0.27 -8.77 -7.87
N ASP A 72 -1.58 -8.46 -7.97
CA ASP A 72 -2.32 -8.52 -9.21
C ASP A 72 -2.21 -9.91 -9.88
N ASN A 73 -1.99 -9.99 -11.16
CA ASN A 73 -1.80 -11.24 -11.88
C ASN A 73 -0.40 -11.80 -11.64
N ARG A 74 -0.28 -12.71 -10.68
CA ARG A 74 1.00 -13.30 -10.25
C ARG A 74 1.78 -13.97 -11.38
N LEU A 75 1.07 -14.61 -12.30
CA LEU A 75 1.70 -15.32 -13.41
C LEU A 75 2.30 -14.34 -14.43
N MET A 76 1.53 -13.34 -14.85
CA MET A 76 1.96 -12.39 -15.87
C MET A 76 3.02 -11.43 -15.37
N SER A 77 2.95 -11.04 -14.10
CA SER A 77 3.91 -10.12 -13.48
C SER A 77 5.09 -10.83 -12.81
N ASP A 78 5.11 -12.18 -12.84
CA ASP A 78 6.13 -12.99 -12.16
C ASP A 78 6.40 -12.49 -10.72
N THR A 79 5.32 -12.34 -9.94
CA THR A 79 5.39 -11.76 -8.61
C THR A 79 4.53 -12.52 -7.58
N ASN A 80 4.73 -12.21 -6.34
CA ASN A 80 3.92 -12.63 -5.21
C ASN A 80 3.93 -11.54 -4.13
N LEU A 81 3.11 -11.67 -3.10
CA LEU A 81 3.01 -10.63 -2.06
C LEU A 81 4.33 -10.41 -1.31
N THR A 82 5.13 -11.46 -1.10
CA THR A 82 6.46 -11.34 -0.48
C THR A 82 7.37 -10.45 -1.32
N LYS A 83 7.41 -10.66 -2.64
CA LYS A 83 8.20 -9.83 -3.57
C LYS A 83 7.73 -8.37 -3.56
N GLU A 84 6.42 -8.11 -3.56
CA GLU A 84 5.89 -6.75 -3.45
C GLU A 84 6.30 -6.07 -2.13
N MET A 85 6.27 -6.80 -1.01
CA MET A 85 6.74 -6.30 0.29
C MET A 85 8.26 -6.10 0.31
N THR A 86 9.03 -6.99 -0.30
CA THR A 86 10.50 -6.85 -0.44
C THR A 86 10.85 -5.58 -1.21
N ILE A 87 10.16 -5.30 -2.32
CA ILE A 87 10.32 -4.05 -3.07
C ILE A 87 10.03 -2.84 -2.18
N ALA A 88 8.98 -2.89 -1.37
CA ALA A 88 8.67 -1.79 -0.45
C ALA A 88 9.77 -1.54 0.58
N VAL A 89 10.39 -2.60 1.09
CA VAL A 89 11.53 -2.48 2.02
C VAL A 89 12.77 -1.97 1.30
N GLU A 90 13.19 -2.61 0.22
CA GLU A 90 14.46 -2.33 -0.45
C GLU A 90 14.47 -0.99 -1.19
N LYS A 91 13.36 -0.64 -1.86
CA LYS A 91 13.27 0.57 -2.68
C LYS A 91 12.77 1.79 -1.91
N TYR A 92 11.92 1.60 -0.90
CA TYR A 92 11.27 2.72 -0.22
C TYR A 92 11.60 2.83 1.27
N GLY A 93 12.40 1.90 1.80
CA GLY A 93 12.82 1.89 3.21
C GLY A 93 11.68 1.62 4.19
N PHE A 94 10.69 0.82 3.78
CA PHE A 94 9.59 0.45 4.67
C PHE A 94 10.10 -0.40 5.82
N THR A 95 9.65 -0.05 7.01
CA THR A 95 9.93 -0.79 8.24
C THR A 95 8.90 -1.92 8.44
N ILE A 96 9.15 -2.81 9.40
CA ILE A 96 8.18 -3.84 9.79
C ILE A 96 6.86 -3.23 10.27
N GLN A 97 6.90 -2.06 10.92
CA GLN A 97 5.72 -1.32 11.35
C GLN A 97 4.91 -0.78 10.15
N ASP A 98 5.59 -0.34 9.10
CA ASP A 98 4.95 0.10 7.86
C ASP A 98 4.28 -1.08 7.14
N LEU A 99 4.96 -2.23 7.07
CA LEU A 99 4.40 -3.47 6.50
C LEU A 99 3.17 -3.95 7.29
N GLU A 100 3.20 -3.90 8.63
CA GLU A 100 2.02 -4.17 9.45
C GLU A 100 0.85 -3.26 9.08
N LYS A 101 1.10 -1.95 8.97
CA LYS A 101 0.08 -0.96 8.61
C LYS A 101 -0.50 -1.20 7.21
N VAL A 102 0.35 -1.53 6.23
CA VAL A 102 -0.07 -1.91 4.88
C VAL A 102 -0.93 -3.17 4.89
N THR A 103 -0.54 -4.19 5.65
CA THR A 103 -1.29 -5.45 5.82
C THR A 103 -2.66 -5.20 6.48
N ILE A 104 -2.70 -4.37 7.52
CA ILE A 104 -3.97 -3.97 8.16
C ILE A 104 -4.87 -3.19 7.19
N ASN A 105 -4.30 -2.30 6.37
CA ASN A 105 -5.06 -1.60 5.34
C ASN A 105 -5.66 -2.57 4.31
N ALA A 106 -4.91 -3.58 3.88
CA ALA A 106 -5.40 -4.64 2.99
C ALA A 106 -6.57 -5.40 3.63
N MET A 107 -6.43 -5.83 4.89
CA MET A 107 -7.48 -6.54 5.60
C MET A 107 -8.74 -5.68 5.79
N LYS A 108 -8.61 -4.41 6.16
CA LYS A 108 -9.74 -3.47 6.25
C LYS A 108 -10.46 -3.31 4.91
N SER A 109 -9.77 -3.50 3.80
CA SER A 109 -10.27 -3.32 2.43
C SER A 109 -10.77 -4.62 1.78
N ALA A 110 -10.60 -5.78 2.44
CA ALA A 110 -11.04 -7.08 1.94
C ALA A 110 -12.58 -7.17 1.86
N PHE A 111 -13.09 -7.99 0.92
CA PHE A 111 -14.54 -8.21 0.74
C PHE A 111 -15.06 -9.37 1.60
N ILE A 112 -14.83 -9.28 2.90
CA ILE A 112 -15.31 -10.25 3.89
C ILE A 112 -16.11 -9.53 4.99
N HIS A 113 -16.84 -10.30 5.80
CA HIS A 113 -17.67 -9.75 6.87
C HIS A 113 -16.85 -8.96 7.89
N HIS A 114 -17.42 -7.86 8.38
CA HIS A 114 -16.73 -6.92 9.27
C HIS A 114 -16.14 -7.58 10.53
N ASN A 115 -16.91 -8.40 11.22
CA ASN A 115 -16.44 -9.08 12.44
C ASN A 115 -15.23 -10.01 12.14
N ARG A 116 -15.23 -10.67 10.98
CA ARG A 116 -14.09 -11.50 10.56
C ARG A 116 -12.84 -10.67 10.28
N LYS A 117 -13.00 -9.45 9.72
CA LYS A 117 -11.87 -8.52 9.56
C LYS A 117 -11.27 -8.14 10.90
N LEU A 118 -12.11 -7.79 11.87
CA LEU A 118 -11.63 -7.40 13.20
C LEU A 118 -10.91 -8.56 13.88
N ASP A 119 -11.49 -9.75 13.83
CA ASP A 119 -10.88 -10.96 14.37
C ASP A 119 -9.47 -11.19 13.76
N LEU A 120 -9.35 -11.19 12.43
CA LEU A 120 -8.07 -11.37 11.74
C LEU A 120 -7.07 -10.25 12.04
N ILE A 121 -7.51 -8.99 12.14
CA ILE A 121 -6.63 -7.87 12.46
C ILE A 121 -6.06 -7.99 13.88
N TYR A 122 -6.91 -8.27 14.87
CA TYR A 122 -6.49 -8.22 16.27
C TYR A 122 -5.89 -9.53 16.76
N ASN A 123 -6.42 -10.67 16.33
CA ASN A 123 -6.05 -11.99 16.84
C ASN A 123 -5.03 -12.72 15.94
N THR A 124 -4.76 -12.22 14.72
CA THR A 124 -3.77 -12.82 13.81
C THR A 124 -2.73 -11.77 13.42
N ILE A 125 -3.08 -10.79 12.58
CA ILE A 125 -2.11 -9.87 11.98
C ILE A 125 -1.27 -9.15 13.03
N LYS A 126 -1.90 -8.45 13.97
CA LYS A 126 -1.16 -7.69 15.00
C LYS A 126 -0.32 -8.59 15.91
N LYS A 127 -0.86 -9.77 16.24
CA LYS A 127 -0.14 -10.74 17.07
C LYS A 127 1.11 -11.26 16.36
N GLU A 128 0.97 -11.75 15.12
CA GLU A 128 2.08 -12.28 14.34
C GLU A 128 3.17 -11.22 14.09
N TYR A 129 2.78 -9.97 13.79
CA TYR A 129 3.76 -8.88 13.65
C TYR A 129 4.44 -8.53 14.99
N ALA A 130 3.76 -8.64 16.12
CA ALA A 130 4.37 -8.45 17.43
C ALA A 130 5.37 -9.57 17.76
N ASP A 131 5.02 -10.82 17.44
CA ASP A 131 5.88 -11.98 17.63
C ASP A 131 7.15 -11.87 16.76
N ILE A 132 7.02 -11.47 15.48
CA ILE A 132 8.14 -11.18 14.59
C ILE A 132 9.05 -10.10 15.18
N ARG A 133 8.49 -8.97 15.62
CA ARG A 133 9.31 -7.91 16.24
C ARG A 133 10.06 -8.40 17.47
N TYR A 134 9.43 -9.19 18.30
CA TYR A 134 10.06 -9.76 19.49
C TYR A 134 11.19 -10.74 19.12
N GLU A 135 10.95 -11.64 18.16
CA GLU A 135 11.91 -12.65 17.71
C GLU A 135 13.17 -12.04 17.09
N TYR A 136 13.01 -10.98 16.30
CA TYR A 136 14.11 -10.34 15.56
C TYR A 136 14.65 -9.05 16.22
N GLY A 137 14.12 -8.65 17.36
CA GLY A 137 14.57 -7.46 18.08
C GLY A 137 14.30 -6.13 17.34
N LEU A 138 13.16 -6.04 16.61
CA LEU A 138 12.79 -4.90 15.75
C LEU A 138 11.85 -3.92 16.44
#